data_080dec16e10fa8e08a651f59eb43fbea
#
_entry.id   080dec16e10fa8e08a651f59eb43fbea
#
_cell.length_a   1.000
_cell.length_b   1.000
_cell.length_c   1.000
_cell.angle_alpha   90.00
_cell.angle_beta   90.00
_cell.angle_gamma   90.00
#
_symmetry.space_group_name_H-M   'P 1'
#
loop_
_entity.id
_entity.type
_entity.pdbx_description
1 polymer ?
#
loop_
_entity_poly.entity_id
_entity_poly.type
_entity_poly.pdbx_seq_one_letter_code
_entity_poly.pdbx_strand_id
1 'polypeptide(L)'
;MLIYRNLQPIQAMTFDLDDTLYDNRPVIRHVEQQAALWLHRQHPVTATQPMPWWKALKKRLAEDNPWLPHDVTLWRFEQIRQGLIALGYGSQQAEQAASDALEEVMRLRNLVDVPEETHRVMAQLAAKIPLVAITNGNVDVEKIGLSHYFQLVLKAGPDGHAKPYPDMFDKARTFLGLSAHAILHVGDHLVTDVQGAKQNGFQACWYNDQGLTLRATAKARLLPDIEIHKLSQLNQLII
;
A
#
# COMPACT_ATOMS: atom_id res chain seq x y z
N MET A 1 -18.70 -5.60 -14.02
CA MET A 1 -19.04 -5.03 -12.70
C MET A 1 -20.14 -5.86 -12.07
N LEU A 2 -19.96 -6.27 -10.83
CA LEU A 2 -20.98 -6.94 -10.03
C LEU A 2 -21.41 -5.98 -8.92
N ILE A 3 -22.72 -5.92 -8.65
CA ILE A 3 -23.30 -5.07 -7.60
C ILE A 3 -23.85 -5.99 -6.53
N TYR A 4 -23.30 -5.87 -5.31
CA TYR A 4 -23.73 -6.65 -4.13
C TYR A 4 -24.70 -5.85 -3.26
N ARG A 5 -24.58 -4.51 -3.28
CA ARG A 5 -25.44 -3.57 -2.53
C ARG A 5 -25.70 -2.33 -3.36
N ASN A 6 -26.84 -1.69 -3.14
CA ASN A 6 -27.15 -0.39 -3.74
C ASN A 6 -26.17 0.66 -3.23
N LEU A 7 -25.52 1.35 -4.17
CA LEU A 7 -24.63 2.47 -3.86
C LEU A 7 -25.44 3.71 -3.51
N GLN A 8 -24.94 4.45 -2.53
CA GLN A 8 -25.33 5.84 -2.32
C GLN A 8 -24.60 6.73 -3.34
N PRO A 9 -25.07 7.97 -3.59
CA PRO A 9 -24.37 8.90 -4.47
C PRO A 9 -22.91 9.09 -4.06
N ILE A 10 -21.99 8.88 -5.01
CA ILE A 10 -20.55 8.97 -4.78
C ILE A 10 -20.12 10.42 -5.04
N GLN A 11 -19.56 11.07 -4.03
CA GLN A 11 -19.06 12.45 -4.12
C GLN A 11 -17.53 12.52 -4.10
N ALA A 12 -16.85 11.48 -3.66
CA ALA A 12 -15.39 11.34 -3.71
C ALA A 12 -14.99 9.87 -3.81
N MET A 13 -13.78 9.62 -4.27
CA MET A 13 -13.19 8.28 -4.23
C MET A 13 -11.85 8.29 -3.48
N THR A 14 -11.59 7.20 -2.75
CA THR A 14 -10.27 6.92 -2.21
C THR A 14 -9.71 5.66 -2.86
N PHE A 15 -8.40 5.61 -3.09
CA PHE A 15 -7.76 4.52 -3.81
C PHE A 15 -6.62 3.92 -2.98
N ASP A 16 -6.55 2.60 -2.93
CA ASP A 16 -5.29 1.93 -2.74
C ASP A 16 -4.41 2.10 -3.99
N LEU A 17 -3.10 1.87 -3.86
CA LEU A 17 -2.14 2.04 -4.95
C LEU A 17 -1.63 0.70 -5.49
N ASP A 18 -0.95 -0.07 -4.62
CA ASP A 18 -0.31 -1.34 -4.95
C ASP A 18 -1.35 -2.38 -5.37
N ASP A 19 -1.14 -3.05 -6.52
CA ASP A 19 -2.06 -4.06 -7.08
C ASP A 19 -3.48 -3.54 -7.39
N THR A 20 -3.71 -2.23 -7.22
CA THR A 20 -4.95 -1.53 -7.58
C THR A 20 -4.75 -0.63 -8.79
N LEU A 21 -3.78 0.27 -8.77
CA LEU A 21 -3.50 1.19 -9.88
C LEU A 21 -2.39 0.70 -10.81
N TYR A 22 -1.57 -0.23 -10.35
CA TYR A 22 -0.51 -0.91 -11.10
C TYR A 22 -0.21 -2.26 -10.46
N ASP A 23 0.38 -3.18 -11.24
CA ASP A 23 0.83 -4.48 -10.71
C ASP A 23 2.13 -4.31 -9.91
N ASN A 24 2.03 -4.39 -8.59
CA ASN A 24 3.16 -4.29 -7.68
C ASN A 24 3.91 -5.62 -7.47
N ARG A 25 3.31 -6.75 -7.82
CA ARG A 25 3.90 -8.09 -7.58
C ARG A 25 5.27 -8.28 -8.22
N PRO A 26 5.52 -7.89 -9.49
CA PRO A 26 6.85 -7.94 -10.06
C PRO A 26 7.80 -6.94 -9.42
N VAL A 27 7.34 -5.74 -9.07
CA VAL A 27 8.15 -4.69 -8.44
C VAL A 27 8.68 -5.17 -7.09
N ILE A 28 7.81 -5.68 -6.22
CA ILE A 28 8.20 -6.13 -4.88
C ILE A 28 9.18 -7.32 -4.94
N ARG A 29 8.98 -8.25 -5.88
CA ARG A 29 9.92 -9.36 -6.09
C ARG A 29 11.30 -8.86 -6.52
N HIS A 30 11.32 -7.89 -7.45
CA HIS A 30 12.57 -7.27 -7.90
C HIS A 30 13.27 -6.53 -6.77
N VAL A 31 12.55 -5.73 -6.00
CA VAL A 31 13.08 -5.01 -4.83
C VAL A 31 13.71 -5.98 -3.82
N GLU A 32 13.01 -7.05 -3.45
CA GLU A 32 13.52 -8.03 -2.49
C GLU A 32 14.82 -8.69 -2.97
N GLN A 33 14.91 -9.05 -4.25
CA GLN A 33 16.08 -9.68 -4.82
C GLN A 33 17.26 -8.69 -4.94
N GLN A 34 17.04 -7.51 -5.51
CA GLN A 34 18.11 -6.55 -5.77
C GLN A 34 18.62 -5.89 -4.50
N ALA A 35 17.73 -5.58 -3.55
CA ALA A 35 18.12 -5.02 -2.25
C ALA A 35 18.99 -6.01 -1.45
N ALA A 36 18.66 -7.30 -1.46
CA ALA A 36 19.49 -8.33 -0.83
C ALA A 36 20.88 -8.43 -1.48
N LEU A 37 20.93 -8.46 -2.82
CA LEU A 37 22.20 -8.51 -3.56
C LEU A 37 23.05 -7.24 -3.32
N TRP A 38 22.40 -6.08 -3.26
CA TRP A 38 23.08 -4.82 -2.95
C TRP A 38 23.67 -4.85 -1.55
N LEU A 39 22.85 -5.26 -0.54
CA LEU A 39 23.27 -5.35 0.85
C LEU A 39 24.47 -6.32 1.02
N HIS A 40 24.44 -7.48 0.37
CA HIS A 40 25.54 -8.45 0.41
C HIS A 40 26.83 -7.93 -0.25
N ARG A 41 26.72 -7.10 -1.28
CA ARG A 41 27.89 -6.49 -1.94
C ARG A 41 28.51 -5.40 -1.10
N GLN A 42 27.69 -4.52 -0.52
CA GLN A 42 28.18 -3.41 0.30
C GLN A 42 28.61 -3.87 1.70
N HIS A 43 27.94 -4.88 2.24
CA HIS A 43 28.15 -5.41 3.59
C HIS A 43 28.23 -6.95 3.55
N PRO A 44 29.37 -7.53 3.10
CA PRO A 44 29.49 -8.99 2.86
C PRO A 44 29.15 -9.87 4.05
N VAL A 45 29.30 -9.38 5.28
CA VAL A 45 28.92 -10.11 6.51
C VAL A 45 27.43 -10.47 6.51
N THR A 46 26.58 -9.72 5.83
CA THR A 46 25.13 -10.01 5.75
C THR A 46 24.82 -11.29 4.99
N ALA A 47 25.70 -11.71 4.08
CA ALA A 47 25.57 -12.99 3.36
C ALA A 47 25.89 -14.21 4.22
N THR A 48 26.46 -14.04 5.42
CA THR A 48 26.73 -15.15 6.35
C THR A 48 25.46 -15.69 7.01
N GLN A 49 24.36 -14.92 6.95
CA GLN A 49 23.08 -15.30 7.53
C GLN A 49 22.07 -15.65 6.43
N PRO A 50 21.40 -16.81 6.54
CA PRO A 50 20.41 -17.20 5.54
C PRO A 50 19.12 -16.38 5.67
N MET A 51 18.33 -16.34 4.60
CA MET A 51 17.05 -15.61 4.57
C MET A 51 16.09 -15.93 5.75
N PRO A 52 15.98 -17.18 6.25
CA PRO A 52 15.16 -17.47 7.45
C PRO A 52 15.60 -16.69 8.69
N TRP A 53 16.89 -16.43 8.88
CA TRP A 53 17.40 -15.63 9.99
C TRP A 53 16.89 -14.17 9.90
N TRP A 54 16.97 -13.57 8.71
CA TRP A 54 16.46 -12.21 8.48
C TRP A 54 14.95 -12.13 8.68
N LYS A 55 14.21 -13.15 8.25
CA LYS A 55 12.76 -13.22 8.50
C LYS A 55 12.42 -13.35 9.98
N ALA A 56 13.16 -14.18 10.71
CA ALA A 56 12.99 -14.33 12.16
C ALA A 56 13.31 -13.04 12.91
N LEU A 57 14.37 -12.34 12.52
CA LEU A 57 14.71 -11.02 13.06
C LEU A 57 13.57 -10.02 12.83
N LYS A 58 13.07 -9.94 11.59
CA LYS A 58 11.95 -9.05 11.24
C LYS A 58 10.71 -9.31 12.10
N LYS A 59 10.39 -10.59 12.31
CA LYS A 59 9.24 -11.00 13.14
C LYS A 59 9.45 -10.59 14.61
N ARG A 60 10.61 -10.86 15.20
CA ARG A 60 10.93 -10.46 16.57
C ARG A 60 10.83 -8.96 16.78
N LEU A 61 11.35 -8.16 15.84
CA LEU A 61 11.24 -6.70 15.91
C LEU A 61 9.78 -6.23 15.96
N ALA A 62 8.88 -6.89 15.25
CA ALA A 62 7.44 -6.56 15.30
C ALA A 62 6.79 -7.00 16.62
N GLU A 63 7.29 -8.06 17.25
CA GLU A 63 6.84 -8.48 18.59
C GLU A 63 7.30 -7.49 19.66
N ASP A 64 8.54 -6.99 19.55
CA ASP A 64 9.12 -6.00 20.47
C ASP A 64 8.52 -4.58 20.27
N ASN A 65 8.18 -4.22 19.04
CA ASN A 65 7.56 -2.95 18.67
C ASN A 65 6.38 -3.18 17.72
N PRO A 66 5.14 -3.24 18.24
CA PRO A 66 3.92 -3.47 17.45
C PRO A 66 3.59 -2.37 16.43
N TRP A 67 4.27 -1.24 16.47
CA TRP A 67 4.12 -0.17 15.46
C TRP A 67 4.76 -0.54 14.12
N LEU A 68 5.89 -1.27 14.12
CA LEU A 68 6.67 -1.54 12.92
C LEU A 68 5.87 -2.14 11.75
N PRO A 69 4.92 -3.07 11.95
CA PRO A 69 4.08 -3.57 10.87
C PRO A 69 3.21 -2.50 10.18
N HIS A 70 3.03 -1.35 10.83
CA HIS A 70 2.27 -0.22 10.27
C HIS A 70 3.15 0.75 9.46
N ASP A 71 4.48 0.65 9.58
CA ASP A 71 5.45 1.44 8.81
C ASP A 71 6.47 0.53 8.14
N VAL A 72 6.18 0.11 6.92
CA VAL A 72 7.03 -0.83 6.17
C VAL A 72 8.43 -0.29 5.90
N THR A 73 8.58 1.03 5.85
CA THR A 73 9.86 1.73 5.66
C THR A 73 10.71 1.64 6.91
N LEU A 74 10.14 2.05 8.05
CA LEU A 74 10.80 1.97 9.34
C LEU A 74 11.11 0.51 9.72
N TRP A 75 10.19 -0.41 9.44
CA TRP A 75 10.40 -1.82 9.73
C TRP A 75 11.58 -2.41 8.96
N ARG A 76 11.72 -2.05 7.68
CA ARG A 76 12.87 -2.48 6.87
C ARG A 76 14.16 -1.85 7.35
N PHE A 77 14.15 -0.56 7.68
CA PHE A 77 15.28 0.14 8.26
C PHE A 77 15.77 -0.54 9.54
N GLU A 78 14.86 -0.79 10.50
CA GLU A 78 15.19 -1.45 11.76
C GLU A 78 15.68 -2.88 11.56
N GLN A 79 15.10 -3.61 10.62
CA GLN A 79 15.57 -4.96 10.29
C GLN A 79 17.02 -4.96 9.82
N ILE A 80 17.40 -4.05 8.93
CA ILE A 80 18.76 -3.97 8.41
C ILE A 80 19.71 -3.48 9.50
N ARG A 81 19.35 -2.42 10.22
CA ARG A 81 20.15 -1.85 11.30
C ARG A 81 20.44 -2.86 12.40
N GLN A 82 19.42 -3.50 12.93
CA GLN A 82 19.57 -4.50 14.01
C GLN A 82 20.28 -5.77 13.51
N GLY A 83 20.06 -6.15 12.26
CA GLY A 83 20.79 -7.26 11.64
C GLY A 83 22.29 -6.99 11.58
N LEU A 84 22.70 -5.81 11.15
CA LEU A 84 24.11 -5.42 11.08
C LEU A 84 24.76 -5.31 12.47
N ILE A 85 24.05 -4.78 13.47
CA ILE A 85 24.51 -4.76 14.86
C ILE A 85 24.75 -6.20 15.36
N ALA A 86 23.81 -7.11 15.13
CA ALA A 86 23.95 -8.52 15.50
C ALA A 86 25.11 -9.21 14.79
N LEU A 87 25.56 -8.68 13.66
CA LEU A 87 26.70 -9.17 12.86
C LEU A 87 28.01 -8.42 13.18
N GLY A 88 28.03 -7.61 14.24
CA GLY A 88 29.25 -6.98 14.76
C GLY A 88 29.51 -5.54 14.31
N TYR A 89 28.56 -4.88 13.64
CA TYR A 89 28.68 -3.44 13.34
C TYR A 89 28.46 -2.59 14.58
N GLY A 90 29.21 -1.49 14.68
CA GLY A 90 28.89 -0.44 15.65
C GLY A 90 27.57 0.25 15.31
N SER A 91 26.89 0.81 16.33
CA SER A 91 25.53 1.38 16.17
C SER A 91 25.47 2.45 15.06
N GLN A 92 26.41 3.39 15.05
CA GLN A 92 26.45 4.46 14.04
C GLN A 92 26.73 3.93 12.62
N GLN A 93 27.62 2.93 12.49
CA GLN A 93 27.93 2.31 11.21
C GLN A 93 26.71 1.53 10.69
N ALA A 94 26.01 0.82 11.57
CA ALA A 94 24.81 0.07 11.20
C ALA A 94 23.66 1.00 10.77
N GLU A 95 23.52 2.14 11.42
CA GLU A 95 22.52 3.16 11.08
C GLU A 95 22.79 3.76 9.70
N GLN A 96 24.04 4.17 9.42
CA GLN A 96 24.40 4.67 8.09
C GLN A 96 24.16 3.62 7.00
N ALA A 97 24.62 2.38 7.22
CA ALA A 97 24.43 1.30 6.28
C ALA A 97 22.95 0.95 6.04
N ALA A 98 22.11 1.06 7.05
CA ALA A 98 20.67 0.86 6.92
C ALA A 98 20.00 2.01 6.14
N SER A 99 20.47 3.26 6.32
CA SER A 99 20.02 4.41 5.54
C SER A 99 20.37 4.25 4.06
N ASP A 100 21.63 3.92 3.75
CA ASP A 100 22.09 3.72 2.37
C ASP A 100 21.33 2.57 1.69
N ALA A 101 21.09 1.48 2.42
CA ALA A 101 20.31 0.36 1.91
C ALA A 101 18.83 0.73 1.66
N LEU A 102 18.25 1.58 2.51
CA LEU A 102 16.89 2.05 2.34
C LEU A 102 16.77 2.98 1.13
N GLU A 103 17.75 3.83 0.87
CA GLU A 103 17.77 4.67 -0.35
C GLU A 103 17.73 3.80 -1.62
N GLU A 104 18.53 2.73 -1.68
CA GLU A 104 18.50 1.79 -2.81
C GLU A 104 17.15 1.06 -2.90
N VAL A 105 16.60 0.61 -1.77
CA VAL A 105 15.25 0.02 -1.73
C VAL A 105 14.22 0.98 -2.30
N MET A 106 14.24 2.25 -1.90
CA MET A 106 13.27 3.25 -2.38
C MET A 106 13.48 3.60 -3.85
N ARG A 107 14.72 3.61 -4.32
CA ARG A 107 15.02 3.77 -5.74
C ARG A 107 14.38 2.63 -6.58
N LEU A 108 14.58 1.38 -6.15
CA LEU A 108 14.02 0.20 -6.80
C LEU A 108 12.48 0.16 -6.70
N ARG A 109 11.95 0.55 -5.55
CA ARG A 109 10.51 0.54 -5.24
C ARG A 109 9.71 1.48 -6.16
N ASN A 110 10.33 2.54 -6.62
CA ASN A 110 9.71 3.52 -7.51
C ASN A 110 9.90 3.19 -9.01
N LEU A 111 10.52 2.05 -9.36
CA LEU A 111 10.58 1.55 -10.73
C LEU A 111 9.26 0.82 -11.07
N VAL A 112 8.19 1.58 -11.10
CA VAL A 112 6.82 1.12 -11.37
C VAL A 112 6.43 1.53 -12.77
N ASP A 113 5.88 0.61 -13.53
CA ASP A 113 5.21 0.90 -14.80
C ASP A 113 3.70 1.04 -14.54
N VAL A 114 3.20 2.27 -14.58
CA VAL A 114 1.77 2.56 -14.41
C VAL A 114 1.09 2.43 -15.77
N PRO A 115 0.08 1.56 -15.92
CA PRO A 115 -0.61 1.37 -17.19
C PRO A 115 -1.24 2.66 -17.72
N GLU A 116 -1.20 2.86 -19.03
CA GLU A 116 -1.81 4.02 -19.69
C GLU A 116 -3.34 4.09 -19.45
N GLU A 117 -3.99 2.93 -19.33
CA GLU A 117 -5.41 2.86 -18.93
C GLU A 117 -5.64 3.48 -17.56
N THR A 118 -4.74 3.23 -16.59
CA THR A 118 -4.82 3.82 -15.24
C THR A 118 -4.77 5.35 -15.34
N HIS A 119 -3.79 5.90 -16.04
CA HIS A 119 -3.68 7.35 -16.24
C HIS A 119 -4.94 7.94 -16.86
N ARG A 120 -5.48 7.30 -17.89
CA ARG A 120 -6.70 7.75 -18.56
C ARG A 120 -7.91 7.73 -17.62
N VAL A 121 -8.10 6.66 -16.86
CA VAL A 121 -9.23 6.54 -15.91
C VAL A 121 -9.10 7.54 -14.77
N MET A 122 -7.90 7.65 -14.17
CA MET A 122 -7.67 8.59 -13.07
C MET A 122 -7.88 10.04 -13.50
N ALA A 123 -7.43 10.44 -14.70
CA ALA A 123 -7.69 11.76 -15.24
C ALA A 123 -9.19 12.05 -15.41
N GLN A 124 -9.95 11.06 -15.91
CA GLN A 124 -11.39 11.20 -16.11
C GLN A 124 -12.15 11.33 -14.77
N LEU A 125 -11.75 10.59 -13.75
CA LEU A 125 -12.35 10.66 -12.42
C LEU A 125 -11.97 11.96 -11.71
N ALA A 126 -10.70 12.34 -11.72
CA ALA A 126 -10.20 13.56 -11.07
C ALA A 126 -10.82 14.85 -11.64
N ALA A 127 -11.24 14.83 -12.91
CA ALA A 127 -11.96 15.95 -13.53
C ALA A 127 -13.38 16.11 -12.99
N LYS A 128 -13.96 15.11 -12.32
CA LYS A 128 -15.36 15.11 -11.88
C LYS A 128 -15.51 15.16 -10.35
N ILE A 129 -14.65 14.47 -9.62
CA ILE A 129 -14.74 14.33 -8.17
C ILE A 129 -13.35 14.36 -7.53
N PRO A 130 -13.22 14.77 -6.25
CA PRO A 130 -11.97 14.69 -5.52
C PRO A 130 -11.52 13.23 -5.30
N LEU A 131 -10.21 13.01 -5.49
CA LEU A 131 -9.57 11.72 -5.28
C LEU A 131 -8.52 11.82 -4.17
N VAL A 132 -8.42 10.78 -3.33
CA VAL A 132 -7.44 10.64 -2.26
C VAL A 132 -6.77 9.27 -2.37
N ALA A 133 -5.46 9.19 -2.18
CA ALA A 133 -4.77 7.90 -2.06
C ALA A 133 -4.68 7.47 -0.59
N ILE A 134 -4.91 6.18 -0.30
CA ILE A 134 -4.75 5.57 1.02
C ILE A 134 -4.01 4.25 0.85
N THR A 135 -2.71 4.22 1.16
CA THR A 135 -1.88 3.04 0.90
C THR A 135 -1.16 2.53 2.15
N ASN A 136 -1.03 1.21 2.24
CA ASN A 136 -0.16 0.55 3.22
C ASN A 136 1.30 0.46 2.71
N GLY A 137 1.52 0.77 1.44
CA GLY A 137 2.83 0.79 0.81
C GLY A 137 3.56 2.13 0.99
N ASN A 138 4.78 2.17 0.48
CA ASN A 138 5.68 3.31 0.63
C ASN A 138 6.13 3.91 -0.71
N VAL A 139 5.42 3.61 -1.81
CA VAL A 139 5.74 4.19 -3.12
C VAL A 139 5.66 5.72 -3.08
N ASP A 140 6.53 6.36 -3.83
CA ASP A 140 6.47 7.80 -4.06
C ASP A 140 5.58 8.08 -5.28
N VAL A 141 4.38 8.59 -5.03
CA VAL A 141 3.37 8.85 -6.07
C VAL A 141 3.80 9.89 -7.10
N GLU A 142 4.73 10.78 -6.73
CA GLU A 142 5.30 11.77 -7.64
C GLU A 142 6.23 11.08 -8.65
N LYS A 143 7.13 10.22 -8.14
CA LYS A 143 8.08 9.48 -8.98
C LYS A 143 7.42 8.51 -9.96
N ILE A 144 6.26 7.99 -9.62
CA ILE A 144 5.49 7.10 -10.51
C ILE A 144 4.43 7.84 -11.33
N GLY A 145 4.41 9.18 -11.28
CA GLY A 145 3.55 10.02 -12.13
C GLY A 145 2.07 10.04 -11.77
N LEU A 146 1.69 9.67 -10.54
CA LEU A 146 0.30 9.63 -10.08
C LEU A 146 -0.12 10.80 -9.18
N SER A 147 0.83 11.61 -8.68
CA SER A 147 0.58 12.65 -7.66
C SER A 147 -0.50 13.65 -8.08
N HIS A 148 -0.50 14.05 -9.35
CA HIS A 148 -1.40 15.09 -9.88
C HIS A 148 -2.88 14.69 -9.96
N TYR A 149 -3.23 13.41 -9.76
CA TYR A 149 -4.61 12.96 -9.67
C TYR A 149 -5.20 13.10 -8.26
N PHE A 150 -4.36 13.13 -7.24
CA PHE A 150 -4.79 13.08 -5.85
C PHE A 150 -4.67 14.43 -5.17
N GLN A 151 -5.72 14.82 -4.43
CA GLN A 151 -5.71 16.01 -3.58
C GLN A 151 -5.00 15.75 -2.25
N LEU A 152 -4.92 14.49 -1.82
CA LEU A 152 -4.24 14.04 -0.61
C LEU A 152 -3.71 12.62 -0.82
N VAL A 153 -2.53 12.34 -0.28
CA VAL A 153 -1.92 11.00 -0.25
C VAL A 153 -1.62 10.64 1.19
N LEU A 154 -2.21 9.55 1.66
CA LEU A 154 -2.04 9.04 3.01
C LEU A 154 -1.30 7.70 2.95
N LYS A 155 -0.22 7.60 3.73
CA LYS A 155 0.64 6.41 3.82
C LYS A 155 0.66 5.87 5.24
N ALA A 156 0.52 4.58 5.37
CA ALA A 156 0.70 3.91 6.66
C ALA A 156 2.10 4.21 7.24
N GLY A 157 2.18 4.33 8.55
CA GLY A 157 3.33 4.85 9.28
C GLY A 157 3.21 6.36 9.47
N PRO A 158 3.63 7.19 8.51
CA PRO A 158 3.56 8.66 8.64
C PRO A 158 2.16 9.20 8.93
N ASP A 159 1.12 8.60 8.35
CA ASP A 159 -0.25 9.08 8.47
C ASP A 159 -1.13 8.25 9.42
N GLY A 160 -0.58 7.29 10.11
CA GLY A 160 -1.28 6.47 11.09
C GLY A 160 -1.12 4.97 10.84
N HIS A 161 -1.95 4.17 11.50
CA HIS A 161 -1.92 2.73 11.35
C HIS A 161 -2.28 2.31 9.91
N ALA A 162 -1.70 1.19 9.48
CA ALA A 162 -2.05 0.58 8.19
C ALA A 162 -3.53 0.18 8.13
N LYS A 163 -4.16 0.26 6.96
CA LYS A 163 -5.48 -0.34 6.72
C LYS A 163 -5.48 -1.81 7.22
N PRO A 164 -6.50 -2.31 7.87
CA PRO A 164 -7.88 -1.80 7.95
C PRO A 164 -8.15 -0.84 9.13
N TYR A 165 -7.15 -0.34 9.84
CA TYR A 165 -7.33 0.62 10.94
C TYR A 165 -7.93 1.94 10.45
N PRO A 166 -8.63 2.70 11.32
CA PRO A 166 -9.44 3.86 10.91
C PRO A 166 -8.62 5.09 10.54
N ASP A 167 -7.40 5.22 11.02
CA ASP A 167 -6.61 6.45 11.00
C ASP A 167 -6.62 7.18 9.65
N MET A 168 -6.22 6.50 8.59
CA MET A 168 -6.15 7.09 7.25
C MET A 168 -7.54 7.30 6.63
N PHE A 169 -8.51 6.43 6.92
CA PHE A 169 -9.90 6.63 6.47
C PHE A 169 -10.51 7.88 7.13
N ASP A 170 -10.31 8.09 8.42
CA ASP A 170 -10.80 9.28 9.14
C ASP A 170 -10.10 10.57 8.65
N LYS A 171 -8.79 10.52 8.40
CA LYS A 171 -8.07 11.65 7.80
C LYS A 171 -8.61 11.99 6.42
N ALA A 172 -8.82 11.00 5.56
CA ALA A 172 -9.39 11.20 4.23
C ALA A 172 -10.81 11.81 4.30
N ARG A 173 -11.68 11.25 5.15
CA ARG A 173 -13.03 11.75 5.37
C ARG A 173 -13.04 13.20 5.87
N THR A 174 -12.18 13.52 6.84
CA THR A 174 -12.05 14.86 7.41
C THR A 174 -11.56 15.86 6.37
N PHE A 175 -10.53 15.49 5.60
CA PHE A 175 -10.00 16.32 4.51
C PHE A 175 -11.06 16.61 3.44
N LEU A 176 -11.83 15.60 3.04
CA LEU A 176 -12.89 15.74 2.04
C LEU A 176 -14.11 16.51 2.54
N GLY A 177 -14.31 16.61 3.86
CA GLY A 177 -15.49 17.26 4.45
C GLY A 177 -16.80 16.53 4.13
N LEU A 178 -16.75 15.23 3.83
CA LEU A 178 -17.88 14.42 3.39
C LEU A 178 -18.30 13.41 4.46
N SER A 179 -19.53 12.97 4.38
CA SER A 179 -19.99 11.80 5.13
C SER A 179 -19.37 10.52 4.54
N ALA A 180 -19.02 9.56 5.39
CA ALA A 180 -18.32 8.35 4.97
C ALA A 180 -19.06 7.59 3.85
N HIS A 181 -20.39 7.52 3.92
CA HIS A 181 -21.21 6.84 2.91
C HIS A 181 -21.25 7.54 1.53
N ALA A 182 -20.75 8.77 1.42
CA ALA A 182 -20.60 9.46 0.14
C ALA A 182 -19.23 9.23 -0.51
N ILE A 183 -18.35 8.44 0.14
CA ILE A 183 -17.00 8.13 -0.32
C ILE A 183 -16.92 6.66 -0.70
N LEU A 184 -16.42 6.37 -1.92
CA LEU A 184 -16.14 5.01 -2.38
C LEU A 184 -14.64 4.74 -2.25
N HIS A 185 -14.25 3.74 -1.45
CA HIS A 185 -12.87 3.24 -1.43
C HIS A 185 -12.70 2.13 -2.46
N VAL A 186 -11.67 2.22 -3.26
CA VAL A 186 -11.31 1.25 -4.31
C VAL A 186 -9.99 0.59 -3.95
N GLY A 187 -9.97 -0.73 -3.87
CA GLY A 187 -8.76 -1.50 -3.58
C GLY A 187 -8.90 -2.98 -3.93
N ASP A 188 -7.77 -3.69 -4.01
CA ASP A 188 -7.70 -5.09 -4.42
C ASP A 188 -7.87 -6.07 -3.25
N HIS A 189 -7.55 -5.66 -2.04
CA HIS A 189 -7.44 -6.56 -0.91
C HIS A 189 -8.70 -6.57 -0.03
N LEU A 190 -9.34 -7.74 0.09
CA LEU A 190 -10.63 -7.90 0.79
C LEU A 190 -10.60 -7.53 2.29
N VAL A 191 -9.44 -7.61 2.96
CA VAL A 191 -9.33 -7.26 4.38
C VAL A 191 -8.92 -5.80 4.57
N THR A 192 -7.83 -5.37 3.95
CA THR A 192 -7.31 -4.02 4.17
C THR A 192 -8.20 -2.95 3.55
N ASP A 193 -8.70 -3.20 2.34
CA ASP A 193 -9.48 -2.21 1.59
C ASP A 193 -10.97 -2.40 1.80
N VAL A 194 -11.52 -3.55 1.41
CA VAL A 194 -12.97 -3.76 1.47
C VAL A 194 -13.47 -3.75 2.92
N GLN A 195 -12.90 -4.59 3.78
CA GLN A 195 -13.32 -4.62 5.18
C GLN A 195 -12.95 -3.31 5.90
N GLY A 196 -11.75 -2.75 5.64
CA GLY A 196 -11.33 -1.48 6.20
C GLY A 196 -12.30 -0.35 5.86
N ALA A 197 -12.63 -0.18 4.58
CA ALA A 197 -13.61 0.80 4.13
C ALA A 197 -14.98 0.62 4.79
N LYS A 198 -15.50 -0.62 4.78
CA LYS A 198 -16.82 -0.93 5.36
C LYS A 198 -16.89 -0.69 6.87
N GLN A 199 -15.84 -1.02 7.63
CA GLN A 199 -15.76 -0.77 9.07
C GLN A 199 -15.73 0.72 9.41
N ASN A 200 -15.20 1.54 8.49
CA ASN A 200 -15.14 3.00 8.63
C ASN A 200 -16.33 3.73 7.96
N GLY A 201 -17.37 2.98 7.56
CA GLY A 201 -18.61 3.53 7.00
C GLY A 201 -18.53 3.97 5.53
N PHE A 202 -17.40 3.74 4.86
CA PHE A 202 -17.24 4.00 3.43
C PHE A 202 -17.98 2.94 2.60
N GLN A 203 -18.31 3.30 1.38
CA GLN A 203 -18.65 2.33 0.35
C GLN A 203 -17.37 1.65 -0.13
N ALA A 204 -17.43 0.37 -0.50
CA ALA A 204 -16.27 -0.40 -0.89
C ALA A 204 -16.41 -0.99 -2.29
N CYS A 205 -15.45 -0.70 -3.14
CA CYS A 205 -15.26 -1.31 -4.44
C CYS A 205 -14.08 -2.28 -4.39
N TRP A 206 -14.34 -3.56 -4.62
CA TRP A 206 -13.29 -4.54 -4.78
C TRP A 206 -12.77 -4.55 -6.21
N TYR A 207 -11.51 -4.23 -6.41
CA TYR A 207 -10.81 -4.39 -7.67
C TYR A 207 -10.25 -5.81 -7.76
N ASN A 208 -10.91 -6.67 -8.53
CA ASN A 208 -10.59 -8.09 -8.66
C ASN A 208 -10.02 -8.39 -10.04
N ASP A 209 -8.74 -8.04 -10.25
CA ASP A 209 -8.02 -8.27 -11.50
C ASP A 209 -7.71 -9.76 -11.76
N GLN A 210 -7.61 -10.55 -10.68
CA GLN A 210 -7.22 -11.96 -10.73
C GLN A 210 -8.40 -12.94 -10.86
N GLY A 211 -9.63 -12.45 -10.85
CA GLY A 211 -10.81 -13.31 -10.90
C GLY A 211 -10.97 -14.22 -9.66
N LEU A 212 -10.54 -13.74 -8.51
CA LEU A 212 -10.68 -14.46 -7.24
C LEU A 212 -12.15 -14.59 -6.86
N THR A 213 -12.48 -15.61 -6.11
CA THR A 213 -13.84 -15.76 -5.54
C THR A 213 -13.85 -15.26 -4.09
N LEU A 214 -14.92 -14.58 -3.70
CA LEU A 214 -15.10 -14.13 -2.30
C LEU A 214 -14.99 -15.29 -1.30
N ARG A 215 -15.38 -16.50 -1.69
CA ARG A 215 -15.29 -17.70 -0.85
C ARG A 215 -13.85 -18.22 -0.67
N ALA A 216 -12.94 -17.90 -1.59
CA ALA A 216 -11.56 -18.35 -1.51
C ALA A 216 -10.76 -17.56 -0.44
N THR A 217 -11.28 -16.43 0.03
CA THR A 217 -10.60 -15.57 1.00
C THR A 217 -11.20 -15.76 2.39
N ALA A 218 -10.73 -16.78 3.10
CA ALA A 218 -11.21 -17.16 4.44
C ALA A 218 -11.13 -16.05 5.51
N LYS A 219 -10.36 -14.98 5.26
CA LYS A 219 -10.19 -13.86 6.18
C LYS A 219 -11.15 -12.70 5.93
N ALA A 220 -11.77 -12.62 4.76
CA ALA A 220 -12.73 -11.57 4.45
C ALA A 220 -14.07 -11.84 5.18
N ARG A 221 -14.49 -10.87 5.99
CA ARG A 221 -15.73 -10.97 6.79
C ARG A 221 -16.85 -10.05 6.31
N LEU A 222 -16.54 -9.11 5.42
CA LEU A 222 -17.49 -8.15 4.87
C LEU A 222 -17.47 -8.22 3.35
N LEU A 223 -18.67 -8.13 2.75
CA LEU A 223 -18.82 -8.04 1.31
C LEU A 223 -18.53 -6.62 0.82
N PRO A 224 -17.92 -6.45 -0.37
CA PRO A 224 -17.88 -5.16 -1.04
C PRO A 224 -19.31 -4.71 -1.41
N ASP A 225 -19.49 -3.44 -1.72
CA ASP A 225 -20.72 -2.96 -2.32
C ASP A 225 -20.74 -3.29 -3.82
N ILE A 226 -19.59 -3.15 -4.47
CA ILE A 226 -19.38 -3.51 -5.87
C ILE A 226 -18.04 -4.23 -6.08
N GLU A 227 -17.98 -4.99 -7.17
CA GLU A 227 -16.76 -5.61 -7.67
C GLU A 227 -16.55 -5.21 -9.13
N ILE A 228 -15.32 -4.85 -9.45
CA ILE A 228 -14.88 -4.50 -10.80
C ILE A 228 -13.65 -5.32 -11.18
N HIS A 229 -13.48 -5.57 -12.48
CA HIS A 229 -12.32 -6.28 -13.03
C HIS A 229 -11.43 -5.38 -13.91
N LYS A 230 -11.88 -4.15 -14.17
CA LYS A 230 -11.15 -3.11 -14.90
C LYS A 230 -11.44 -1.76 -14.29
N LEU A 231 -10.42 -0.92 -14.13
CA LEU A 231 -10.58 0.42 -13.57
C LEU A 231 -11.56 1.30 -14.37
N SER A 232 -11.62 1.12 -15.70
CA SER A 232 -12.53 1.86 -16.58
C SER A 232 -14.02 1.70 -16.23
N GLN A 233 -14.39 0.64 -15.49
CA GLN A 233 -15.76 0.46 -15.02
C GLN A 233 -16.19 1.50 -13.98
N LEU A 234 -15.23 2.15 -13.28
CA LEU A 234 -15.51 3.23 -12.32
C LEU A 234 -16.16 4.45 -12.97
N ASN A 235 -15.86 4.72 -14.25
CA ASN A 235 -16.46 5.84 -14.98
C ASN A 235 -17.99 5.76 -15.12
N GLN A 236 -18.56 4.55 -14.99
CA GLN A 236 -20.00 4.32 -15.04
C GLN A 236 -20.72 4.72 -13.73
N LEU A 237 -19.94 4.93 -12.65
CA LEU A 237 -20.47 5.27 -11.33
C LEU A 237 -20.60 6.78 -11.11
N ILE A 238 -19.93 7.58 -11.94
CA ILE A 238 -19.87 9.05 -11.81
C ILE A 238 -20.51 9.65 -13.06
N ILE A 239 -21.69 10.20 -12.90
CA ILE A 239 -22.49 10.85 -13.93
C ILE A 239 -22.15 12.35 -14.01
#